data_9f237546217a88c1aacc072efc256fd9
#
_entry.id   9f237546217a88c1aacc072efc256fd9
#
_cell.length_a   1.000
_cell.length_b   1.000
_cell.length_c   1.000
_cell.angle_alpha   90.00
_cell.angle_beta   90.00
_cell.angle_gamma   90.00
#
_symmetry.space_group_name_H-M   'P 1'
#
loop_
_entity.id
_entity.type
_entity.pdbx_description
1 polymer ?
#
loop_
_entity_poly.entity_id
_entity_poly.type
_entity_poly.pdbx_seq_one_letter_code
_entity_poly.pdbx_strand_id
1 'polypeptide(L)'
;MADKTFNLQIISPTRVFFDGDAEMVEMKTTEGEIGVLAGHIPLTVILEPGILRIKQADGKKEAALHDGFVKITKSKVTILAESCEWPDEIDINRAEEAKMRAERRLKSGGKSVDVMRAELALKKALTRIDIAGRYK
;
A
#
# COMPACT_ATOMS: atom_id res chain seq x y z
N MET A 1 -21.93 15.08 17.86
CA MET A 1 -21.87 14.28 16.65
C MET A 1 -20.76 13.24 16.76
N ALA A 2 -21.06 12.02 16.39
CA ALA A 2 -20.04 10.99 16.43
C ALA A 2 -18.86 11.37 15.52
N ASP A 3 -17.67 11.08 15.97
CA ASP A 3 -16.49 11.35 15.17
C ASP A 3 -16.54 10.57 13.88
N LYS A 4 -16.45 11.27 12.76
CA LYS A 4 -16.41 10.67 11.44
C LYS A 4 -14.99 10.39 11.00
N THR A 5 -14.02 10.72 11.83
CA THR A 5 -12.61 10.54 11.52
C THR A 5 -11.90 9.70 12.56
N PHE A 6 -10.77 9.17 12.16
CA PHE A 6 -9.85 8.47 13.05
C PHE A 6 -8.45 8.96 12.73
N ASN A 7 -7.53 8.77 13.68
CA ASN A 7 -6.14 9.08 13.42
C ASN A 7 -5.51 7.97 12.60
N LEU A 8 -4.93 8.34 11.46
CA LEU A 8 -4.22 7.41 10.58
C LEU A 8 -2.73 7.74 10.61
N GLN A 9 -1.92 6.76 10.94
CA GLN A 9 -0.48 6.90 10.92
C GLN A 9 0.12 5.80 10.05
N ILE A 10 0.94 6.20 9.09
CA ILE A 10 1.62 5.27 8.18
C ILE A 10 3.11 5.45 8.38
N ILE A 11 3.78 4.38 8.81
CA ILE A 11 5.19 4.41 9.16
C ILE A 11 5.95 3.41 8.30
N SER A 12 7.08 3.84 7.76
CA SER A 12 8.05 2.97 7.09
C SER A 12 9.37 3.04 7.85
N PRO A 13 10.33 2.15 7.57
CA PRO A 13 11.62 2.19 8.28
C PRO A 13 12.37 3.51 8.15
N THR A 14 12.12 4.27 7.08
CA THR A 14 12.88 5.50 6.80
C THR A 14 12.13 6.78 7.19
N ARG A 15 10.82 6.72 7.40
CA ARG A 15 10.06 7.95 7.69
C ARG A 15 8.64 7.67 8.19
N VAL A 16 8.06 8.70 8.78
CA VAL A 16 6.62 8.74 8.97
C VAL A 16 6.03 9.25 7.65
N PHE A 17 5.39 8.37 6.92
CA PHE A 17 4.87 8.67 5.58
C PHE A 17 3.63 9.55 5.63
N PHE A 18 2.76 9.31 6.59
CA PHE A 18 1.51 10.05 6.76
C PHE A 18 1.11 10.03 8.24
N ASP A 19 0.63 11.15 8.74
CA ASP A 19 0.07 11.23 10.08
C ASP A 19 -1.00 12.30 10.07
N GLY A 20 -2.24 11.90 10.22
CA GLY A 20 -3.35 12.83 10.16
C GLY A 20 -4.70 12.14 10.35
N ASP A 21 -5.75 12.92 10.30
CA ASP A 21 -7.10 12.41 10.42
C ASP A 21 -7.64 11.97 9.06
N ALA A 22 -8.33 10.85 9.05
CA ALA A 22 -8.94 10.32 7.84
C ALA A 22 -10.38 9.92 8.12
N GLU A 23 -11.22 10.00 7.09
CA GLU A 23 -12.60 9.53 7.14
C GLU A 23 -12.67 8.06 6.77
N MET A 24 -11.79 7.63 5.87
CA MET A 24 -11.72 6.27 5.38
C MET A 24 -10.33 5.99 4.86
N VAL A 25 -9.86 4.76 5.01
CA VAL A 25 -8.65 4.29 4.35
C VAL A 25 -8.95 2.93 3.72
N GLU A 26 -8.53 2.78 2.48
CA GLU A 26 -8.68 1.52 1.75
C GLU A 26 -7.30 0.97 1.41
N MET A 27 -7.15 -0.33 1.55
CA MET A 27 -5.86 -0.97 1.33
C MET A 27 -6.05 -2.42 0.90
N LYS A 28 -5.03 -2.98 0.26
CA LYS A 28 -5.07 -4.37 -0.19
C LYS A 28 -4.45 -5.27 0.85
N THR A 29 -5.19 -6.27 1.27
CA THR A 29 -4.71 -7.28 2.21
C THR A 29 -4.51 -8.61 1.52
N THR A 30 -3.93 -9.58 2.23
CA THR A 30 -3.77 -10.93 1.72
C THR A 30 -5.12 -11.62 1.48
N GLU A 31 -6.19 -11.11 2.05
CA GLU A 31 -7.55 -11.66 1.90
C GLU A 31 -8.44 -10.78 1.03
N GLY A 32 -7.88 -9.78 0.35
CA GLY A 32 -8.62 -8.87 -0.50
C GLY A 32 -8.53 -7.44 -0.03
N GLU A 33 -9.24 -6.54 -0.69
CA GLU A 33 -9.25 -5.14 -0.28
C GLU A 33 -10.17 -4.93 0.90
N ILE A 34 -9.74 -4.06 1.83
CA ILE A 34 -10.57 -3.65 2.96
C ILE A 34 -10.65 -2.14 3.02
N GLY A 35 -11.79 -1.65 3.51
CA GLY A 35 -11.97 -0.24 3.82
C GLY A 35 -12.21 -0.08 5.31
N VAL A 36 -11.55 0.90 5.91
CA VAL A 36 -11.64 1.16 7.35
C VAL A 36 -12.28 2.51 7.59
N LEU A 37 -13.35 2.51 8.39
CA LEU A 37 -14.06 3.72 8.80
C LEU A 37 -13.87 3.94 10.30
N ALA A 38 -14.20 5.13 10.77
CA ALA A 38 -14.15 5.42 12.20
C ALA A 38 -15.00 4.44 13.00
N GLY A 39 -14.51 4.03 14.14
CA GLY A 39 -15.22 3.09 15.00
C GLY A 39 -15.11 1.62 14.59
N HIS A 40 -14.22 1.31 13.67
CA HIS A 40 -14.02 -0.06 13.21
C HIS A 40 -13.61 -1.00 14.36
N ILE A 41 -14.02 -2.26 14.24
CA ILE A 41 -13.65 -3.29 15.21
C ILE A 41 -12.12 -3.48 15.19
N PRO A 42 -11.49 -3.61 16.37
CA PRO A 42 -10.04 -3.86 16.41
C PRO A 42 -9.64 -5.08 15.62
N LEU A 43 -8.58 -4.93 14.82
CA LEU A 43 -8.16 -5.97 13.89
C LEU A 43 -6.70 -5.74 13.49
N THR A 44 -5.97 -6.82 13.26
CA THR A 44 -4.63 -6.76 12.69
C THR A 44 -4.61 -7.61 11.42
N VAL A 45 -4.17 -7.02 10.31
CA VAL A 45 -4.20 -7.68 9.00
C VAL A 45 -2.88 -7.48 8.29
N ILE A 46 -2.47 -8.50 7.53
CA ILE A 46 -1.26 -8.44 6.69
C ILE A 46 -1.62 -7.79 5.35
N LEU A 47 -0.77 -6.88 4.91
CA LEU A 47 -0.96 -6.12 3.68
C LEU A 47 -0.16 -6.71 2.52
N GLU A 48 -0.70 -6.58 1.32
CA GLU A 48 -0.02 -6.90 0.07
C GLU A 48 0.30 -5.60 -0.67
N PRO A 49 1.24 -5.65 -1.64
CA PRO A 49 1.47 -4.49 -2.51
C PRO A 49 0.18 -4.09 -3.22
N GLY A 50 -0.15 -2.83 -3.14
CA GLY A 50 -1.35 -2.30 -3.76
C GLY A 50 -1.48 -0.81 -3.55
N ILE A 51 -2.57 -0.25 -4.07
CA ILE A 51 -2.84 1.18 -3.93
C ILE A 51 -3.58 1.42 -2.62
N LEU A 52 -3.00 2.29 -1.81
CA LEU A 52 -3.61 2.79 -0.59
C LEU A 52 -4.40 4.04 -0.94
N ARG A 53 -5.65 4.13 -0.48
CA ARG A 53 -6.48 5.31 -0.68
C ARG A 53 -6.86 5.89 0.66
N ILE A 54 -6.58 7.18 0.83
CA ILE A 54 -6.90 7.92 2.07
C ILE A 54 -7.95 8.97 1.74
N LYS A 55 -9.11 8.85 2.35
CA LYS A 55 -10.17 9.85 2.18
C LYS A 55 -10.17 10.81 3.37
N GLN A 56 -10.07 12.09 3.07
CA GLN A 56 -10.12 13.15 4.06
C GLN A 56 -11.24 14.14 3.70
N ALA A 57 -11.55 15.05 4.62
CA ALA A 57 -12.59 16.03 4.40
C ALA A 57 -12.33 16.91 3.17
N ASP A 58 -11.06 17.21 2.89
CA ASP A 58 -10.65 18.08 1.79
C ASP A 58 -10.29 17.34 0.51
N GLY A 59 -10.46 16.04 0.47
CA GLY A 59 -10.19 15.27 -0.73
C GLY A 59 -9.61 13.88 -0.47
N LYS A 60 -9.08 13.30 -1.52
CA LYS A 60 -8.56 11.95 -1.50
C LYS A 60 -7.09 11.92 -1.92
N LYS A 61 -6.31 11.07 -1.26
CA LYS A 61 -4.90 10.85 -1.60
C LYS A 61 -4.70 9.37 -1.90
N GLU A 62 -3.81 9.08 -2.83
CA GLU A 62 -3.45 7.71 -3.15
C GLU A 62 -1.95 7.53 -3.10
N ALA A 63 -1.52 6.34 -2.71
CA ALA A 63 -0.10 6.00 -2.58
C ALA A 63 0.12 4.54 -2.94
N ALA A 64 1.34 4.22 -3.35
CA ALA A 64 1.76 2.85 -3.53
C ALA A 64 2.26 2.32 -2.19
N LEU A 65 1.64 1.25 -1.69
CA LEU A 65 2.03 0.63 -0.43
C LEU A 65 2.54 -0.76 -0.73
N HIS A 66 3.69 -1.09 -0.15
CA HIS A 66 4.34 -2.38 -0.39
C HIS A 66 4.57 -3.08 0.93
N ASP A 67 3.93 -4.23 1.08
CA ASP A 67 4.06 -5.12 2.23
C ASP A 67 3.95 -4.42 3.57
N GLY A 68 3.55 -5.14 4.54
CA GLY A 68 3.45 -4.66 5.90
C GLY A 68 2.22 -5.20 6.59
N PHE A 69 1.78 -4.50 7.61
CA PHE A 69 0.56 -4.85 8.28
C PHE A 69 -0.12 -3.61 8.83
N VAL A 70 -1.42 -3.73 9.06
CA VAL A 70 -2.22 -2.66 9.64
C VAL A 70 -2.75 -3.13 11.00
N LYS A 71 -2.64 -2.25 11.98
CA LYS A 71 -3.25 -2.46 13.29
C LYS A 71 -4.38 -1.45 13.44
N ILE A 72 -5.60 -1.97 13.55
CA ILE A 72 -6.80 -1.16 13.67
C ILE A 72 -7.30 -1.23 15.10
N THR A 73 -7.44 -0.06 15.73
CA THR A 73 -8.08 0.05 17.03
C THR A 73 -9.31 0.95 16.87
N LYS A 74 -10.08 1.13 17.93
CA LYS A 74 -11.34 1.86 17.85
C LYS A 74 -11.19 3.28 17.31
N SER A 75 -10.10 3.97 17.63
CA SER A 75 -9.92 5.38 17.26
C SER A 75 -8.67 5.64 16.44
N LYS A 76 -7.84 4.63 16.21
CA LYS A 76 -6.56 4.81 15.53
C LYS A 76 -6.26 3.65 14.58
N VAL A 77 -5.70 3.98 13.44
CA VAL A 77 -5.22 3.00 12.47
C VAL A 77 -3.72 3.24 12.26
N THR A 78 -2.91 2.23 12.49
CA THR A 78 -1.47 2.30 12.30
C THR A 78 -1.07 1.32 11.22
N ILE A 79 -0.45 1.83 10.16
CA ILE A 79 0.09 1.00 9.09
C ILE A 79 1.60 1.01 9.20
N LEU A 80 2.19 -0.19 9.31
CA LEU A 80 3.62 -0.37 9.28
C LEU A 80 3.97 -1.00 7.94
N ALA A 81 4.50 -0.19 7.04
CA ALA A 81 4.79 -0.58 5.67
C ALA A 81 6.29 -0.77 5.47
N GLU A 82 6.67 -1.76 4.67
CA GLU A 82 8.06 -1.92 4.27
C GLU A 82 8.50 -0.70 3.45
N SER A 83 7.65 -0.27 2.52
CA SER A 83 7.85 0.99 1.81
C SER A 83 6.50 1.55 1.35
N CYS A 84 6.48 2.85 1.20
CA CYS A 84 5.30 3.58 0.77
C CYS A 84 5.74 4.78 -0.04
N GLU A 85 5.07 5.05 -1.16
CA GLU A 85 5.50 6.09 -2.09
C GLU A 85 4.30 6.88 -2.58
N TRP A 86 4.44 8.20 -2.59
CA TRP A 86 3.47 9.07 -3.28
C TRP A 86 3.66 8.93 -4.79
N PRO A 87 2.63 9.20 -5.61
CA PRO A 87 2.77 9.05 -7.06
C PRO A 87 3.93 9.81 -7.68
N ASP A 88 4.21 11.02 -7.20
CA ASP A 88 5.26 11.87 -7.72
C ASP A 88 6.66 11.44 -7.28
N GLU A 89 6.76 10.51 -6.34
CA GLU A 89 8.03 9.96 -5.90
C GLU A 89 8.45 8.73 -6.73
N ILE A 90 7.57 8.23 -7.58
CA ILE A 90 7.80 7.00 -8.33
C ILE A 90 8.50 7.26 -9.64
N ASP A 91 9.64 6.58 -9.85
CA ASP A 91 10.34 6.57 -11.13
C ASP A 91 9.71 5.48 -12.00
N ILE A 92 8.90 5.89 -12.96
CA ILE A 92 8.14 4.95 -13.80
C ILE A 92 9.04 4.10 -14.68
N ASN A 93 10.16 4.65 -15.17
CA ASN A 93 11.09 3.88 -16.00
C ASN A 93 11.74 2.76 -15.18
N ARG A 94 12.10 3.06 -13.95
CA ARG A 94 12.67 2.07 -13.06
C ARG A 94 11.66 0.98 -12.70
N ALA A 95 10.41 1.35 -12.55
CA ALA A 95 9.32 0.39 -12.30
C ALA A 95 9.10 -0.51 -13.51
N GLU A 96 9.15 0.03 -14.72
CA GLU A 96 9.04 -0.75 -15.94
C GLU A 96 10.18 -1.75 -16.09
N GLU A 97 11.42 -1.33 -15.78
CA GLU A 97 12.56 -2.23 -15.80
C GLU A 97 12.43 -3.36 -14.77
N ALA A 98 11.96 -3.02 -13.58
CA ALA A 98 11.73 -4.00 -12.52
C ALA A 98 10.67 -5.02 -12.95
N LYS A 99 9.62 -4.56 -13.61
CA LYS A 99 8.58 -5.42 -14.17
C LYS A 99 9.17 -6.42 -15.15
N MET A 100 9.98 -5.93 -16.08
CA MET A 100 10.59 -6.78 -17.10
C MET A 100 11.53 -7.83 -16.49
N ARG A 101 12.30 -7.44 -15.47
CA ARG A 101 13.18 -8.38 -14.78
C ARG A 101 12.38 -9.49 -14.08
N ALA A 102 11.29 -9.10 -13.41
CA ALA A 102 10.45 -10.06 -12.71
C ALA A 102 9.78 -11.04 -13.69
N GLU A 103 9.29 -10.53 -14.80
CA GLU A 103 8.68 -11.36 -15.84
C GLU A 103 9.67 -12.36 -16.43
N ARG A 104 10.91 -11.93 -16.66
CA ARG A 104 11.96 -12.83 -17.16
C ARG A 104 12.26 -13.95 -16.17
N ARG A 105 12.35 -13.62 -14.89
CA ARG A 105 12.60 -14.63 -13.86
C ARG A 105 11.48 -15.65 -13.77
N LEU A 106 10.24 -15.19 -13.91
CA LEU A 106 9.08 -16.09 -13.91
C LEU A 106 9.09 -17.02 -15.11
N LYS A 107 9.49 -16.53 -16.29
CA LYS A 107 9.58 -17.35 -17.50
C LYS A 107 10.70 -18.36 -17.43
N SER A 108 11.84 -18.02 -16.85
CA SER A 108 12.96 -18.92 -16.77
C SER A 108 12.74 -20.05 -15.75
N GLY A 109 11.75 -19.92 -14.90
CA GLY A 109 11.49 -20.87 -13.84
C GLY A 109 12.52 -20.77 -12.73
N GLY A 110 12.73 -21.87 -12.01
CA GLY A 110 13.67 -21.91 -10.92
C GLY A 110 13.07 -22.46 -9.65
N LYS A 111 13.74 -22.22 -8.53
CA LYS A 111 13.27 -22.68 -7.24
C LYS A 111 12.04 -21.89 -6.81
N SER A 112 11.15 -22.53 -6.04
CA SER A 112 9.92 -21.91 -5.58
C SER A 112 10.15 -20.58 -4.84
N VAL A 113 11.24 -20.46 -4.09
CA VAL A 113 11.58 -19.23 -3.38
C VAL A 113 11.86 -18.10 -4.37
N ASP A 114 12.58 -18.39 -5.46
CA ASP A 114 12.87 -17.37 -6.47
C ASP A 114 11.62 -16.98 -7.24
N VAL A 115 10.71 -17.92 -7.47
CA VAL A 115 9.43 -17.64 -8.12
C VAL A 115 8.59 -16.73 -7.24
N MET A 116 8.52 -17.00 -5.94
CA MET A 116 7.77 -16.17 -5.01
C MET A 116 8.33 -14.75 -4.94
N ARG A 117 9.65 -14.59 -4.93
CA ARG A 117 10.29 -13.28 -4.94
C ARG A 117 9.99 -12.52 -6.22
N ALA A 118 10.02 -13.23 -7.36
CA ALA A 118 9.72 -12.61 -8.65
C ALA A 118 8.27 -12.17 -8.72
N GLU A 119 7.34 -12.97 -8.19
CA GLU A 119 5.93 -12.60 -8.14
C GLU A 119 5.70 -11.36 -7.28
N LEU A 120 6.35 -11.28 -6.12
CA LEU A 120 6.25 -10.13 -5.25
C LEU A 120 6.84 -8.89 -5.92
N ALA A 121 8.01 -9.01 -6.54
CA ALA A 121 8.62 -7.91 -7.27
C ALA A 121 7.73 -7.42 -8.41
N LEU A 122 7.06 -8.34 -9.09
CA LEU A 122 6.13 -8.00 -10.16
C LEU A 122 4.92 -7.21 -9.61
N LYS A 123 4.35 -7.65 -8.49
CA LYS A 123 3.23 -6.95 -7.85
C LYS A 123 3.62 -5.52 -7.47
N LYS A 124 4.81 -5.34 -6.91
CA LYS A 124 5.31 -4.01 -6.54
C LYS A 124 5.48 -3.12 -7.76
N ALA A 125 6.08 -3.65 -8.82
CA ALA A 125 6.28 -2.89 -10.05
C ALA A 125 4.96 -2.50 -10.70
N LEU A 126 4.00 -3.43 -10.77
CA LEU A 126 2.69 -3.15 -11.34
C LEU A 126 1.92 -2.10 -10.53
N THR A 127 2.04 -2.14 -9.21
CA THR A 127 1.42 -1.14 -8.33
C THR A 127 1.98 0.25 -8.62
N ARG A 128 3.30 0.36 -8.74
CA ARG A 128 3.96 1.64 -9.04
C ARG A 128 3.54 2.17 -10.40
N ILE A 129 3.53 1.33 -11.41
CA ILE A 129 3.15 1.72 -12.78
C ILE A 129 1.70 2.18 -12.80
N ASP A 130 0.82 1.46 -12.15
CA ASP A 130 -0.60 1.79 -12.12
C ASP A 130 -0.83 3.17 -11.51
N ILE A 131 -0.31 3.39 -10.30
CA ILE A 131 -0.56 4.65 -9.61
C ILE A 131 0.14 5.82 -10.29
N ALA A 132 1.37 5.64 -10.75
CA ALA A 132 2.08 6.71 -11.44
C ALA A 132 1.37 7.11 -12.73
N GLY A 133 0.80 6.14 -13.43
CA GLY A 133 0.04 6.40 -14.66
C GLY A 133 -1.22 7.21 -14.42
N ARG A 134 -1.86 7.08 -13.27
CA ARG A 134 -3.08 7.82 -12.95
C ARG A 134 -2.83 9.30 -12.69
N TYR A 135 -1.60 9.66 -12.33
CA TYR A 135 -1.27 11.02 -11.90
C TYR A 135 -0.34 11.76 -12.87
N LYS A 136 -0.25 11.27 -14.07
CA LYS A 136 0.48 11.95 -15.15
C LYS A 136 -0.38 12.93 -15.91
#